data_1f94f600d7b47adf53b36d474a3d1b77
#
_entry.id   1f94f600d7b47adf53b36d474a3d1b77
#
_cell.length_a   1.000
_cell.length_b   1.000
_cell.length_c   1.000
_cell.angle_alpha   90.00
_cell.angle_beta   90.00
_cell.angle_gamma   90.00
#
_symmetry.space_group_name_H-M   'P 1'
#
loop_
_entity.id
_entity.type
_entity.pdbx_description
1 polymer ?
#
loop_
_entity_poly.entity_id
_entity_poly.type
_entity_poly.pdbx_seq_one_letter_code
_entity_poly.pdbx_strand_id
1 'polypeptide(L)'
;MTREELRNRFGMVLQDTWLFEGTIRDNIGYAEDDMPMERIVASAKSACAHNFIKTLPGGYEMMLSKGAENLSQGERQLLTIARALASDPEIMILDEATSNVDTHTELLIQRAMAELMKGRTSFVIAHRLSTIRDADMILYMEDGDIKEVGTHEELIKKQGKYANLYFSQFE
;
A
#
# COMPACT_ATOMS: atom_id res chain seq x y z
N MET A 1 26.13 -7.97 0.24
CA MET A 1 24.93 -7.10 0.24
C MET A 1 25.01 -6.19 1.46
N THR A 2 25.02 -4.89 1.27
CA THR A 2 25.01 -3.89 2.33
C THR A 2 23.58 -3.73 2.93
N ARG A 3 23.47 -3.08 4.10
CA ARG A 3 22.14 -2.77 4.68
C ARG A 3 21.33 -1.82 3.78
N GLU A 4 22.00 -0.97 3.04
CA GLU A 4 21.38 -0.02 2.11
C GLU A 4 20.84 -0.75 0.88
N GLU A 5 21.62 -1.62 0.26
CA GLU A 5 21.16 -2.50 -0.83
C GLU A 5 19.95 -3.36 -0.41
N LEU A 6 19.95 -3.85 0.82
CA LEU A 6 18.81 -4.62 1.35
C LEU A 6 17.57 -3.73 1.49
N ARG A 7 17.70 -2.54 2.08
CA ARG A 7 16.58 -1.61 2.27
C ARG A 7 15.93 -1.18 0.95
N ASN A 8 16.75 -0.96 -0.09
CA ASN A 8 16.27 -0.55 -1.40
C ASN A 8 15.44 -1.63 -2.11
N ARG A 9 15.50 -2.89 -1.64
CA ARG A 9 14.65 -3.98 -2.16
C ARG A 9 13.27 -4.01 -1.52
N PHE A 10 13.07 -3.32 -0.40
CA PHE A 10 11.80 -3.31 0.32
C PHE A 10 11.07 -1.99 0.10
N GLY A 11 9.80 -2.08 -0.26
CA GLY A 11 8.84 -0.99 -0.19
C GLY A 11 7.85 -1.21 0.93
N MET A 12 7.38 -0.13 1.54
CA MET A 12 6.40 -0.21 2.63
C MET A 12 5.27 0.78 2.37
N VAL A 13 4.04 0.33 2.50
CA VAL A 13 2.85 1.17 2.59
C VAL A 13 2.16 0.83 3.90
N LEU A 14 2.30 1.71 4.87
CA LEU A 14 1.78 1.54 6.22
C LEU A 14 0.43 2.27 6.36
N GLN A 15 -0.32 1.90 7.40
CA GLN A 15 -1.57 2.55 7.77
C GLN A 15 -1.38 4.05 8.04
N ASP A 16 -0.32 4.38 8.80
CA ASP A 16 0.06 5.77 9.04
C ASP A 16 0.82 6.32 7.84
N THR A 17 0.11 7.06 7.00
CA THR A 17 0.69 7.70 5.82
C THR A 17 1.59 8.86 6.23
N TRP A 18 2.89 8.73 6.01
CA TRP A 18 3.85 9.80 6.26
C TRP A 18 4.26 10.48 4.95
N LEU A 19 3.99 11.79 4.88
CA LEU A 19 4.45 12.68 3.82
C LEU A 19 5.24 13.82 4.47
N PHE A 20 6.36 14.17 3.85
CA PHE A 20 7.19 15.27 4.35
C PHE A 20 6.77 16.62 3.74
N GLU A 21 7.18 17.69 4.40
CA GLU A 21 7.01 19.03 3.90
C GLU A 21 7.85 19.23 2.62
N GLY A 22 7.19 19.51 1.51
CA GLY A 22 7.76 19.60 0.18
C GLY A 22 6.70 19.48 -0.89
N THR A 23 7.09 19.46 -2.15
CA THR A 23 6.12 19.32 -3.25
C THR A 23 5.55 17.89 -3.32
N ILE A 24 4.41 17.73 -3.99
CA ILE A 24 3.87 16.40 -4.32
C ILE A 24 4.88 15.63 -5.18
N ARG A 25 5.55 16.29 -6.12
CA ARG A 25 6.62 15.73 -6.94
C ARG A 25 7.74 15.14 -6.07
N ASP A 26 8.27 15.91 -5.11
CA ASP A 26 9.36 15.47 -4.25
C ASP A 26 8.93 14.31 -3.36
N ASN A 27 7.67 14.32 -2.89
CA ASN A 27 7.11 13.24 -2.11
C ASN A 27 7.00 11.92 -2.88
N ILE A 28 6.60 11.95 -4.16
CA ILE A 28 6.53 10.74 -4.99
C ILE A 28 7.94 10.29 -5.39
N GLY A 29 8.82 11.24 -5.77
CA GLY A 29 10.19 10.98 -6.21
C GLY A 29 11.21 10.73 -5.08
N TYR A 30 10.76 10.56 -3.84
CA TYR A 30 11.61 10.52 -2.64
C TYR A 30 12.78 9.51 -2.68
N ALA A 31 12.62 8.42 -3.42
CA ALA A 31 13.63 7.35 -3.46
C ALA A 31 14.87 7.67 -4.32
N GLU A 32 14.80 8.67 -5.18
CA GLU A 32 15.85 8.99 -6.15
C GLU A 32 15.91 10.51 -6.36
N ASP A 33 17.07 11.10 -6.11
CA ASP A 33 17.33 12.51 -6.40
C ASP A 33 17.12 12.76 -7.92
N ASP A 34 16.42 13.83 -8.25
CA ASP A 34 16.12 14.22 -9.65
C ASP A 34 15.34 13.18 -10.48
N MET A 35 14.44 12.40 -9.84
CA MET A 35 13.57 11.46 -10.56
C MET A 35 12.85 12.13 -11.73
N PRO A 36 12.89 11.55 -12.96
CA PRO A 36 12.24 12.13 -14.12
C PRO A 36 10.74 12.32 -13.92
N MET A 37 10.21 13.46 -14.36
CA MET A 37 8.79 13.80 -14.22
C MET A 37 7.86 12.76 -14.87
N GLU A 38 8.29 12.16 -15.97
CA GLU A 38 7.56 11.10 -16.66
C GLU A 38 7.34 9.89 -15.75
N ARG A 39 8.36 9.49 -14.96
CA ARG A 39 8.27 8.38 -14.00
C ARG A 39 7.34 8.73 -12.83
N ILE A 40 7.43 9.96 -12.33
CA ILE A 40 6.54 10.48 -11.28
C ILE A 40 5.07 10.44 -11.74
N VAL A 41 4.80 10.97 -12.96
CA VAL A 41 3.45 10.98 -13.53
C VAL A 41 2.94 9.55 -13.80
N ALA A 42 3.78 8.66 -14.31
CA ALA A 42 3.44 7.27 -14.55
C ALA A 42 3.05 6.57 -13.24
N SER A 43 3.85 6.72 -12.19
CA SER A 43 3.58 6.17 -10.85
C SER A 43 2.30 6.73 -10.24
N ALA A 44 2.06 8.05 -10.37
CA ALA A 44 0.83 8.68 -9.92
C ALA A 44 -0.42 8.18 -10.68
N LYS A 45 -0.30 7.89 -11.98
CA LYS A 45 -1.39 7.29 -12.76
C LYS A 45 -1.69 5.87 -12.30
N SER A 46 -0.68 5.04 -12.13
CA SER A 46 -0.80 3.67 -11.61
C SER A 46 -1.38 3.63 -10.20
N ALA A 47 -1.04 4.63 -9.37
CA ALA A 47 -1.61 4.81 -8.03
C ALA A 47 -3.00 5.46 -8.02
N CYS A 48 -3.64 5.71 -9.17
CA CYS A 48 -4.90 6.47 -9.27
C CYS A 48 -4.85 7.89 -8.67
N ALA A 49 -3.65 8.45 -8.45
CA ALA A 49 -3.45 9.76 -7.83
C ALA A 49 -3.44 10.92 -8.85
N HIS A 50 -3.08 10.67 -10.09
CA HIS A 50 -2.87 11.70 -11.11
C HIS A 50 -4.05 12.66 -11.28
N ASN A 51 -5.27 12.13 -11.28
CA ASN A 51 -6.46 12.93 -11.57
C ASN A 51 -6.71 13.97 -10.45
N PHE A 52 -6.64 13.57 -9.17
CA PHE A 52 -6.83 14.52 -8.10
C PHE A 52 -5.66 15.52 -8.03
N ILE A 53 -4.40 15.08 -8.24
CA ILE A 53 -3.24 15.99 -8.26
C ILE A 53 -3.47 17.13 -9.26
N LYS A 54 -3.98 16.83 -10.45
CA LYS A 54 -4.29 17.86 -11.47
C LYS A 54 -5.34 18.86 -11.05
N THR A 55 -6.22 18.53 -10.13
CA THR A 55 -7.24 19.46 -9.62
C THR A 55 -6.73 20.37 -8.52
N LEU A 56 -5.59 20.05 -7.94
CA LEU A 56 -4.98 20.86 -6.89
C LEU A 56 -4.31 22.13 -7.44
N PRO A 57 -4.33 23.25 -6.70
CA PRO A 57 -3.58 24.45 -7.05
C PRO A 57 -2.09 24.15 -7.15
N GLY A 58 -1.48 24.33 -8.34
CA GLY A 58 -0.08 23.99 -8.60
C GLY A 58 0.19 22.53 -8.99
N GLY A 59 -0.80 21.64 -8.93
CA GLY A 59 -0.65 20.24 -9.34
C GLY A 59 0.50 19.52 -8.62
N TYR A 60 1.46 18.99 -9.36
CA TYR A 60 2.63 18.30 -8.79
C TYR A 60 3.57 19.22 -8.01
N GLU A 61 3.57 20.53 -8.29
CA GLU A 61 4.37 21.54 -7.58
C GLU A 61 3.65 22.07 -6.33
N MET A 62 2.46 21.59 -6.01
CA MET A 62 1.77 21.96 -4.77
C MET A 62 2.61 21.56 -3.57
N MET A 63 2.82 22.54 -2.67
CA MET A 63 3.49 22.32 -1.40
C MET A 63 2.57 21.64 -0.40
N LEU A 64 3.05 20.54 0.15
CA LEU A 64 2.40 19.85 1.26
C LEU A 64 2.89 20.47 2.58
N SER A 65 1.94 20.75 3.48
CA SER A 65 2.23 21.13 4.86
C SER A 65 2.80 19.94 5.64
N LYS A 66 3.36 20.19 6.80
CA LYS A 66 3.81 19.14 7.71
C LYS A 66 2.68 18.16 8.01
N GLY A 67 2.90 16.86 7.70
CA GLY A 67 1.86 15.83 7.81
C GLY A 67 0.81 15.87 6.71
N ALA A 68 0.95 16.73 5.68
CA ALA A 68 0.04 16.89 4.56
C ALA A 68 -1.44 17.07 4.99
N GLU A 69 -1.67 17.89 6.04
CA GLU A 69 -3.01 18.17 6.59
C GLU A 69 -3.96 18.84 5.57
N ASN A 70 -3.40 19.40 4.51
CA ASN A 70 -4.14 19.99 3.38
C ASN A 70 -4.67 18.95 2.38
N LEU A 71 -4.47 17.65 2.64
CA LEU A 71 -5.01 16.54 1.88
C LEU A 71 -5.90 15.65 2.75
N SER A 72 -6.89 15.01 2.14
CA SER A 72 -7.68 13.94 2.78
C SER A 72 -6.82 12.73 3.09
N GLN A 73 -7.27 11.87 4.01
CA GLN A 73 -6.56 10.64 4.34
C GLN A 73 -6.36 9.72 3.13
N GLY A 74 -7.40 9.59 2.29
CA GLY A 74 -7.32 8.77 1.08
C GLY A 74 -6.34 9.32 0.05
N GLU A 75 -6.30 10.65 -0.15
CA GLU A 75 -5.32 11.28 -1.05
C GLU A 75 -3.88 11.09 -0.57
N ARG A 76 -3.64 11.21 0.74
CA ARG A 76 -2.33 10.90 1.34
C ARG A 76 -1.92 9.46 1.08
N GLN A 77 -2.86 8.52 1.23
CA GLN A 77 -2.59 7.11 0.99
C GLN A 77 -2.26 6.83 -0.49
N LEU A 78 -3.01 7.41 -1.43
CA LEU A 78 -2.70 7.31 -2.86
C LEU A 78 -1.32 7.87 -3.21
N LEU A 79 -0.90 8.98 -2.59
CA LEU A 79 0.47 9.52 -2.77
C LEU A 79 1.54 8.59 -2.20
N THR A 80 1.29 7.95 -1.06
CA THR A 80 2.21 6.98 -0.47
C THR A 80 2.35 5.74 -1.37
N ILE A 81 1.26 5.27 -1.99
CA ILE A 81 1.30 4.20 -2.98
C ILE A 81 2.05 4.64 -4.24
N ALA A 82 1.85 5.88 -4.72
CA ALA A 82 2.58 6.43 -5.86
C ALA A 82 4.10 6.48 -5.61
N ARG A 83 4.52 6.86 -4.41
CA ARG A 83 5.92 6.79 -3.96
C ARG A 83 6.49 5.37 -4.01
N ALA A 84 5.73 4.40 -3.49
CA ALA A 84 6.13 2.99 -3.50
C ALA A 84 6.24 2.44 -4.94
N LEU A 85 5.33 2.82 -5.84
CA LEU A 85 5.42 2.48 -7.27
C LEU A 85 6.63 3.14 -7.96
N ALA A 86 6.93 4.38 -7.58
CA ALA A 86 8.07 5.12 -8.14
C ALA A 86 9.42 4.52 -7.72
N SER A 87 9.54 3.99 -6.52
CA SER A 87 10.75 3.32 -6.02
C SER A 87 10.96 1.91 -6.58
N ASP A 88 9.93 1.29 -7.14
CA ASP A 88 9.93 -0.02 -7.79
C ASP A 88 10.64 -1.15 -7.03
N PRO A 89 10.29 -1.43 -5.76
CA PRO A 89 10.95 -2.43 -4.94
C PRO A 89 10.56 -3.86 -5.35
N GLU A 90 11.44 -4.83 -5.06
CA GLU A 90 11.19 -6.26 -5.33
C GLU A 90 10.20 -6.88 -4.33
N ILE A 91 10.22 -6.40 -3.09
CA ILE A 91 9.40 -6.92 -1.98
C ILE A 91 8.58 -5.79 -1.38
N MET A 92 7.29 -6.03 -1.20
CA MET A 92 6.37 -5.07 -0.59
C MET A 92 5.87 -5.55 0.77
N ILE A 93 5.78 -4.61 1.71
CA ILE A 93 5.09 -4.78 2.99
C ILE A 93 3.93 -3.80 3.01
N LEU A 94 2.71 -4.32 3.07
CA LEU A 94 1.49 -3.55 2.93
C LEU A 94 0.62 -3.73 4.18
N ASP A 95 0.18 -2.61 4.77
CA ASP A 95 -0.82 -2.61 5.84
C ASP A 95 -2.14 -2.05 5.31
N GLU A 96 -3.16 -2.91 5.23
CA GLU A 96 -4.43 -2.64 4.52
C GLU A 96 -5.46 -1.86 5.37
N ALA A 97 -5.05 -1.07 6.32
CA ALA A 97 -6.00 -0.32 7.13
C ALA A 97 -6.53 0.93 6.38
N THR A 98 -7.80 0.89 5.99
CA THR A 98 -8.52 2.00 5.31
C THR A 98 -9.67 2.55 6.16
N SER A 99 -9.47 2.70 7.47
CA SER A 99 -10.46 3.34 8.33
C SER A 99 -10.65 4.83 7.95
N ASN A 100 -11.89 5.28 7.86
CA ASN A 100 -12.27 6.68 7.60
C ASN A 100 -12.01 7.23 6.19
N VAL A 101 -12.08 6.40 5.16
CA VAL A 101 -12.02 6.80 3.75
C VAL A 101 -13.39 6.57 3.10
N ASP A 102 -13.84 7.50 2.25
CA ASP A 102 -15.09 7.31 1.51
C ASP A 102 -14.99 6.15 0.51
N THR A 103 -16.15 5.58 0.16
CA THR A 103 -16.24 4.36 -0.67
C THR A 103 -15.56 4.52 -2.05
N HIS A 104 -15.67 5.70 -2.67
CA HIS A 104 -15.06 5.94 -3.98
C HIS A 104 -13.53 5.94 -3.89
N THR A 105 -12.98 6.69 -2.95
CA THR A 105 -11.52 6.74 -2.71
C THR A 105 -10.99 5.38 -2.27
N GLU A 106 -11.77 4.64 -1.49
CA GLU A 106 -11.43 3.27 -1.10
C GLU A 106 -11.25 2.34 -2.31
N LEU A 107 -12.14 2.41 -3.30
CA LEU A 107 -11.99 1.65 -4.55
C LEU A 107 -10.73 2.04 -5.34
N LEU A 108 -10.36 3.33 -5.33
CA LEU A 108 -9.12 3.79 -5.96
C LEU A 108 -7.89 3.24 -5.25
N ILE A 109 -7.89 3.24 -3.91
CA ILE A 109 -6.81 2.66 -3.09
C ILE A 109 -6.67 1.16 -3.37
N GLN A 110 -7.78 0.41 -3.43
CA GLN A 110 -7.74 -1.03 -3.77
C GLN A 110 -7.11 -1.29 -5.14
N ARG A 111 -7.49 -0.52 -6.15
CA ARG A 111 -6.91 -0.62 -7.51
C ARG A 111 -5.42 -0.30 -7.50
N ALA A 112 -5.02 0.75 -6.79
CA ALA A 112 -3.62 1.15 -6.67
C ALA A 112 -2.79 0.08 -5.94
N MET A 113 -3.33 -0.51 -4.87
CA MET A 113 -2.70 -1.62 -4.14
C MET A 113 -2.55 -2.87 -5.03
N ALA A 114 -3.59 -3.24 -5.78
CA ALA A 114 -3.54 -4.36 -6.72
C ALA A 114 -2.46 -4.13 -7.80
N GLU A 115 -2.34 -2.90 -8.30
CA GLU A 115 -1.29 -2.54 -9.27
C GLU A 115 0.10 -2.63 -8.64
N LEU A 116 0.25 -2.17 -7.40
CA LEU A 116 1.51 -2.22 -6.65
C LEU A 116 1.98 -3.66 -6.40
N MET A 117 1.09 -4.62 -6.19
CA MET A 117 1.43 -6.03 -5.94
C MET A 117 1.82 -6.81 -7.19
N LYS A 118 1.49 -6.34 -8.40
CA LYS A 118 1.75 -7.07 -9.64
C LYS A 118 3.24 -7.36 -9.84
N GLY A 119 3.56 -8.63 -10.06
CA GLY A 119 4.92 -9.09 -10.38
C GLY A 119 5.92 -8.98 -9.23
N ARG A 120 5.44 -8.81 -7.98
CA ARG A 120 6.28 -8.65 -6.79
C ARG A 120 5.87 -9.62 -5.68
N THR A 121 6.81 -9.93 -4.80
CA THR A 121 6.49 -10.61 -3.55
C THR A 121 5.91 -9.59 -2.57
N SER A 122 4.66 -9.82 -2.15
CA SER A 122 3.96 -8.89 -1.26
C SER A 122 3.55 -9.58 0.05
N PHE A 123 3.93 -8.99 1.18
CA PHE A 123 3.42 -9.33 2.50
C PHE A 123 2.32 -8.34 2.85
N VAL A 124 1.10 -8.84 3.02
CA VAL A 124 -0.06 -7.99 3.29
C VAL A 124 -0.61 -8.31 4.68
N ILE A 125 -0.70 -7.29 5.54
CA ILE A 125 -1.48 -7.35 6.76
C ILE A 125 -2.92 -7.09 6.35
N ALA A 126 -3.68 -8.18 6.15
CA ALA A 126 -4.99 -8.10 5.53
C ALA A 126 -6.09 -7.89 6.56
N HIS A 127 -6.94 -6.90 6.31
CA HIS A 127 -8.16 -6.60 7.08
C HIS A 127 -9.43 -6.87 6.27
N ARG A 128 -9.29 -7.32 5.01
CA ARG A 128 -10.38 -7.57 4.08
C ARG A 128 -10.44 -9.02 3.69
N LEU A 129 -11.68 -9.52 3.62
CA LEU A 129 -11.96 -10.90 3.23
C LEU A 129 -11.39 -11.25 1.84
N SER A 130 -11.56 -10.35 0.85
CA SER A 130 -11.05 -10.57 -0.51
C SER A 130 -9.54 -10.74 -0.54
N THR A 131 -8.81 -9.87 0.14
CA THR A 131 -7.34 -9.92 0.21
C THR A 131 -6.86 -11.24 0.83
N ILE A 132 -7.55 -11.72 1.89
CA ILE A 132 -7.22 -12.98 2.55
C ILE A 132 -7.50 -14.17 1.61
N ARG A 133 -8.66 -14.20 0.95
CA ARG A 133 -9.05 -15.31 0.07
C ARG A 133 -8.19 -15.45 -1.17
N ASP A 134 -7.79 -14.32 -1.74
CA ASP A 134 -7.07 -14.26 -3.00
C ASP A 134 -5.53 -14.34 -2.80
N ALA A 135 -5.05 -14.48 -1.55
CA ALA A 135 -3.64 -14.64 -1.24
C ALA A 135 -3.11 -16.02 -1.67
N ASP A 136 -1.92 -16.06 -2.29
CA ASP A 136 -1.23 -17.30 -2.64
C ASP A 136 -0.86 -18.14 -1.41
N MET A 137 -0.61 -17.48 -0.28
CA MET A 137 -0.27 -18.09 1.00
C MET A 137 -0.76 -17.22 2.16
N ILE A 138 -1.36 -17.85 3.13
CA ILE A 138 -1.82 -17.22 4.38
C ILE A 138 -0.94 -17.73 5.53
N LEU A 139 -0.45 -16.80 6.32
CA LEU A 139 0.25 -17.05 7.57
C LEU A 139 -0.65 -16.63 8.73
N TYR A 140 -1.22 -17.59 9.45
CA TYR A 140 -1.97 -17.30 10.67
C TYR A 140 -1.00 -17.24 11.85
N MET A 141 -0.95 -16.07 12.50
CA MET A 141 -0.05 -15.81 13.61
C MET A 141 -0.81 -15.62 14.92
N GLU A 142 -0.24 -16.17 15.99
CA GLU A 142 -0.78 -16.02 17.36
C GLU A 142 0.38 -16.02 18.34
N ASP A 143 0.38 -15.10 19.30
CA ASP A 143 1.42 -14.96 20.32
C ASP A 143 2.86 -14.86 19.76
N GLY A 144 3.01 -14.20 18.59
CA GLY A 144 4.29 -14.02 17.93
C GLY A 144 4.78 -15.23 17.11
N ASP A 145 4.03 -16.32 17.10
CA ASP A 145 4.36 -17.55 16.36
C ASP A 145 3.44 -17.77 15.15
N ILE A 146 3.97 -18.36 14.10
CA ILE A 146 3.18 -18.85 12.97
C ILE A 146 2.57 -20.19 13.37
N LYS A 147 1.24 -20.24 13.50
CA LYS A 147 0.51 -21.45 13.92
C LYS A 147 -0.02 -22.26 12.75
N GLU A 148 -0.43 -21.59 11.68
CA GLU A 148 -0.96 -22.25 10.47
C GLU A 148 -0.43 -21.55 9.23
N VAL A 149 -0.16 -22.35 8.18
CA VAL A 149 0.29 -21.89 6.87
C VAL A 149 -0.45 -22.68 5.81
N GLY A 150 -0.92 -22.01 4.77
CA GLY A 150 -1.59 -22.61 3.62
C GLY A 150 -2.42 -21.63 2.82
N THR A 151 -3.09 -22.11 1.80
CA THR A 151 -4.09 -21.35 1.05
C THR A 151 -5.39 -21.23 1.87
N HIS A 152 -6.27 -20.32 1.47
CA HIS A 152 -7.59 -20.18 2.09
C HIS A 152 -8.34 -21.53 2.16
N GLU A 153 -8.42 -22.24 1.03
CA GLU A 153 -9.14 -23.50 0.96
C GLU A 153 -8.55 -24.60 1.86
N GLU A 154 -7.22 -24.69 1.92
CA GLU A 154 -6.54 -25.66 2.78
C GLU A 154 -6.79 -25.37 4.25
N LEU A 155 -6.72 -24.11 4.65
CA LEU A 155 -6.90 -23.71 6.05
C LEU A 155 -8.36 -23.83 6.50
N ILE A 156 -9.34 -23.55 5.63
CA ILE A 156 -10.76 -23.79 5.93
C ILE A 156 -11.02 -25.28 6.12
N LYS A 157 -10.47 -26.15 5.24
CA LYS A 157 -10.62 -27.62 5.35
C LYS A 157 -10.01 -28.19 6.65
N LYS A 158 -8.94 -27.59 7.15
CA LYS A 158 -8.32 -27.98 8.42
C LYS A 158 -9.20 -27.71 9.65
N GLN A 159 -10.20 -26.82 9.53
CA GLN A 159 -11.08 -26.39 10.63
C GLN A 159 -10.30 -25.96 11.89
N GLY A 160 -9.14 -25.34 11.67
CA GLY A 160 -8.24 -24.88 12.72
C GLY A 160 -8.56 -23.46 13.21
N LYS A 161 -7.56 -22.78 13.77
CA LYS A 161 -7.69 -21.43 14.32
C LYS A 161 -8.03 -20.39 13.25
N TYR A 162 -7.42 -20.51 12.06
CA TYR A 162 -7.75 -19.65 10.92
C TYR A 162 -9.22 -19.76 10.53
N ALA A 163 -9.75 -20.99 10.37
CA ALA A 163 -11.13 -21.22 10.02
C ALA A 163 -12.09 -20.63 11.07
N ASN A 164 -11.79 -20.82 12.36
CA ASN A 164 -12.57 -20.24 13.45
C ASN A 164 -12.56 -18.70 13.41
N LEU A 165 -11.41 -18.08 13.17
CA LEU A 165 -11.30 -16.63 13.02
C LEU A 165 -12.11 -16.14 11.81
N TYR A 166 -11.97 -16.82 10.69
CA TYR A 166 -12.69 -16.51 9.46
C TYR A 166 -14.19 -16.48 9.67
N PHE A 167 -14.77 -17.55 10.18
CA PHE A 167 -16.23 -17.64 10.42
C PHE A 167 -16.72 -16.66 11.50
N SER A 168 -15.89 -16.31 12.47
CA SER A 168 -16.28 -15.35 13.52
C SER A 168 -16.27 -13.89 13.07
N GLN A 169 -15.49 -13.55 12.04
CA GLN A 169 -15.33 -12.16 11.57
C GLN A 169 -16.06 -11.86 10.26
N PHE A 170 -16.30 -12.86 9.43
CA PHE A 170 -16.73 -12.67 8.05
C PHE A 170 -17.99 -13.44 7.66
N GLU A 171 -18.58 -14.23 8.55
CA GLU A 171 -19.92 -14.82 8.50
C GLU A 171 -20.78 -14.37 9.68
#